data_44a7e357d3c33faa16fd3756e3978ed1
#
_entry.id   44a7e357d3c33faa16fd3756e3978ed1
#
_cell.length_a   1.000
_cell.length_b   1.000
_cell.length_c   1.000
_cell.angle_alpha   90.00
_cell.angle_beta   90.00
_cell.angle_gamma   90.00
#
_symmetry.space_group_name_H-M   'P 1'
#
loop_
_entity.id
_entity.type
_entity.pdbx_description
1 polymer ?
#
loop_
_entity_poly.entity_id
_entity_poly.type
_entity_poly.pdbx_seq_one_letter_code
_entity_poly.pdbx_strand_id
1 'polypeptide(L)'
;MAALSQLLFLGSLLLAFIVASATAAKFPAVIVFGDSSVDSGNNNQISTLLKSNFEPYGRDFIGKRPTGRFSNGRVPPDLISEGLGLRPFVPAYLDPAYKISDFAEGVCFASAGTGYDNATSDVLMLYLAEIVGPLGWDLTFENKKFKIVRSIACNGCFIDLLDLSLQNVIPLWKEVEYYKDYQKKLRAYAGETKANHIIQESLYVVSIGTNDFLENYYLGGRRSSQYTVEQFQVFLVGQAEKFVREIYALGARKISLGGLPPMGCLPLERTTNYLGGHGDGCNEEYNAVALHFNGLLNGLVKKLNKELPGIKILYADTYFILLQIIRKPSAFGFDVASVACCGTGLFEMSYLCDRMNMFTCTDANKYVFWDSFHLTEKTNRIIVEYLMKYLIHLFN
;
A
#
# COMPACT_ATOMS: atom_id res chain seq x y z
N MET A 1 -52.24 0.34 -32.35
CA MET A 1 -51.55 1.46 -31.66
C MET A 1 -50.77 1.01 -30.41
N ALA A 2 -51.34 0.14 -29.55
CA ALA A 2 -50.63 -0.34 -28.34
C ALA A 2 -49.34 -1.13 -28.62
N ALA A 3 -49.28 -1.95 -29.65
CA ALA A 3 -48.08 -2.75 -29.99
C ALA A 3 -46.91 -1.90 -30.51
N LEU A 4 -47.21 -0.79 -31.19
CA LEU A 4 -46.16 0.14 -31.70
C LEU A 4 -45.56 0.97 -30.57
N SER A 5 -46.34 1.34 -29.54
CA SER A 5 -45.84 2.05 -28.37
C SER A 5 -44.97 1.18 -27.48
N GLN A 6 -45.29 -0.13 -27.36
CA GLN A 6 -44.44 -1.08 -26.61
C GLN A 6 -43.09 -1.35 -27.30
N LEU A 7 -43.06 -1.43 -28.63
CA LEU A 7 -41.82 -1.57 -29.39
C LEU A 7 -40.92 -0.32 -29.31
N LEU A 8 -41.50 0.88 -29.31
CA LEU A 8 -40.77 2.14 -29.14
C LEU A 8 -40.24 2.29 -27.72
N PHE A 9 -40.98 1.82 -26.68
CA PHE A 9 -40.53 1.83 -25.30
C PHE A 9 -39.41 0.84 -25.03
N LEU A 10 -39.50 -0.38 -25.57
CA LEU A 10 -38.44 -1.38 -25.52
C LEU A 10 -37.19 -0.94 -26.30
N GLY A 11 -37.35 -0.31 -27.45
CA GLY A 11 -36.26 0.26 -28.23
C GLY A 11 -35.52 1.38 -27.50
N SER A 12 -36.25 2.26 -26.80
CA SER A 12 -35.65 3.35 -26.01
C SER A 12 -34.95 2.84 -24.75
N LEU A 13 -35.47 1.78 -24.09
CA LEU A 13 -34.76 1.12 -22.98
C LEU A 13 -33.49 0.39 -23.43
N LEU A 14 -33.51 -0.30 -24.58
CA LEU A 14 -32.30 -0.90 -25.15
C LEU A 14 -31.26 0.15 -25.55
N LEU A 15 -31.66 1.27 -26.15
CA LEU A 15 -30.75 2.37 -26.47
C LEU A 15 -30.18 3.02 -25.19
N ALA A 16 -30.97 3.17 -24.13
CA ALA A 16 -30.49 3.68 -22.85
C ALA A 16 -29.47 2.73 -22.18
N PHE A 17 -29.65 1.41 -22.31
CA PHE A 17 -28.68 0.40 -21.84
C PHE A 17 -27.40 0.38 -22.67
N ILE A 18 -27.48 0.59 -24.00
CA ILE A 18 -26.32 0.62 -24.88
C ILE A 18 -25.52 1.93 -24.70
N VAL A 19 -26.18 3.05 -24.42
CA VAL A 19 -25.50 4.33 -24.16
C VAL A 19 -24.83 4.35 -22.76
N ALA A 20 -25.35 3.57 -21.79
CA ALA A 20 -24.71 3.43 -20.47
C ALA A 20 -23.42 2.55 -20.48
N SER A 21 -23.13 1.83 -21.58
CA SER A 21 -22.01 0.89 -21.68
C SER A 21 -20.79 1.40 -22.43
N ALA A 22 -20.75 2.66 -22.86
CA ALA A 22 -19.66 3.22 -23.64
C ALA A 22 -19.02 4.47 -23.02
N THR A 23 -18.91 4.51 -21.68
CA THR A 23 -17.89 5.38 -21.10
C THR A 23 -16.56 4.66 -21.23
N ALA A 24 -15.82 4.95 -22.30
CA ALA A 24 -14.42 4.57 -22.43
C ALA A 24 -13.73 4.86 -21.09
N ALA A 25 -12.89 3.92 -20.63
CA ALA A 25 -12.13 4.11 -19.40
C ALA A 25 -11.48 5.49 -19.46
N LYS A 26 -11.87 6.36 -18.54
CA LYS A 26 -11.43 7.76 -18.51
C LYS A 26 -9.92 7.87 -18.24
N PHE A 27 -9.34 6.76 -17.76
CA PHE A 27 -7.93 6.61 -17.48
C PHE A 27 -7.39 5.42 -18.29
N PRO A 28 -6.28 5.58 -19.01
CA PRO A 28 -5.68 4.49 -19.77
C PRO A 28 -4.99 3.46 -18.86
N ALA A 29 -4.53 3.86 -17.67
CA ALA A 29 -3.85 2.97 -16.73
C ALA A 29 -3.94 3.48 -15.29
N VAL A 30 -3.62 2.58 -14.33
CA VAL A 30 -3.36 2.90 -12.92
C VAL A 30 -1.88 2.71 -12.65
N ILE A 31 -1.19 3.75 -12.17
CA ILE A 31 0.24 3.75 -11.82
C ILE A 31 0.37 3.93 -10.32
N VAL A 32 1.05 3.00 -9.65
CA VAL A 32 1.02 2.89 -8.18
C VAL A 32 2.41 3.06 -7.57
N PHE A 33 2.48 3.88 -6.52
CA PHE A 33 3.65 4.05 -5.65
C PHE A 33 3.23 3.89 -4.19
N GLY A 34 4.13 3.42 -3.35
CA GLY A 34 3.85 3.37 -1.93
C GLY A 34 4.37 2.17 -1.17
N ASP A 35 3.65 1.79 -0.14
CA ASP A 35 4.03 0.75 0.81
C ASP A 35 3.22 -0.55 0.66
N SER A 36 3.20 -1.38 1.73
CA SER A 36 2.48 -2.65 1.77
C SER A 36 0.97 -2.53 1.53
N SER A 37 0.38 -1.38 1.80
CA SER A 37 -1.07 -1.15 1.60
C SER A 37 -1.48 -1.22 0.13
N VAL A 38 -0.52 -1.05 -0.79
CA VAL A 38 -0.74 -1.01 -2.25
C VAL A 38 0.26 -1.85 -3.05
N ASP A 39 1.25 -2.53 -2.40
CA ASP A 39 2.20 -3.41 -3.07
C ASP A 39 1.48 -4.61 -3.71
N SER A 40 1.72 -4.82 -4.99
CA SER A 40 1.19 -5.95 -5.77
C SER A 40 2.08 -7.19 -5.77
N GLY A 41 3.25 -7.12 -5.09
CA GLY A 41 4.19 -8.23 -4.97
C GLY A 41 5.63 -7.92 -5.42
N ASN A 42 6.06 -6.65 -5.46
CA ASN A 42 7.45 -6.30 -5.77
C ASN A 42 8.42 -6.90 -4.76
N ASN A 43 8.04 -6.99 -3.48
CA ASN A 43 8.87 -7.60 -2.44
C ASN A 43 9.13 -9.09 -2.67
N ASN A 44 8.35 -9.79 -3.51
CA ASN A 44 8.62 -11.18 -3.88
C ASN A 44 9.95 -11.33 -4.61
N GLN A 45 10.38 -10.29 -5.35
CA GLN A 45 11.52 -10.29 -6.25
C GLN A 45 12.82 -9.80 -5.59
N ILE A 46 12.76 -9.41 -4.32
CA ILE A 46 13.92 -8.99 -3.54
C ILE A 46 14.12 -9.89 -2.32
N SER A 47 15.33 -9.91 -1.78
CA SER A 47 15.70 -10.74 -0.63
C SER A 47 15.38 -9.99 0.68
N THR A 48 14.09 -9.89 1.03
CA THR A 48 13.60 -9.24 2.24
C THR A 48 12.70 -10.17 3.06
N LEU A 49 12.58 -9.90 4.36
CA LEU A 49 11.62 -10.58 5.24
C LEU A 49 10.18 -10.07 5.09
N LEU A 50 9.99 -8.85 4.58
CA LEU A 50 8.63 -8.30 4.39
C LEU A 50 8.00 -8.89 3.12
N LYS A 51 7.38 -10.06 3.26
CA LYS A 51 6.70 -10.79 2.19
C LYS A 51 5.32 -11.27 2.63
N SER A 52 4.45 -11.45 1.64
CA SER A 52 3.12 -12.02 1.77
C SER A 52 2.76 -12.92 0.57
N ASN A 53 3.78 -13.63 0.04
CA ASN A 53 3.66 -14.54 -1.11
C ASN A 53 3.49 -16.01 -0.70
N PHE A 54 2.89 -16.26 0.45
CA PHE A 54 2.61 -17.59 1.02
C PHE A 54 1.24 -17.59 1.72
N GLU A 55 0.67 -18.79 1.87
CA GLU A 55 -0.60 -18.96 2.59
C GLU A 55 -0.48 -18.56 4.07
N PRO A 56 -1.54 -17.91 4.64
CA PRO A 56 -2.90 -17.76 4.09
C PRO A 56 -3.15 -16.46 3.31
N TYR A 57 -2.12 -15.62 3.02
CA TYR A 57 -2.28 -14.46 2.16
C TYR A 57 -2.87 -14.86 0.80
N GLY A 58 -3.68 -13.98 0.21
CA GLY A 58 -4.26 -14.19 -1.11
C GLY A 58 -5.26 -15.33 -1.23
N ARG A 59 -5.72 -15.92 -0.11
CA ARG A 59 -6.67 -17.05 -0.13
C ARG A 59 -8.00 -16.74 -0.82
N ASP A 60 -8.39 -15.45 -0.86
CA ASP A 60 -9.60 -14.95 -1.52
C ASP A 60 -9.27 -14.16 -2.80
N PHE A 61 -7.98 -14.07 -3.17
CA PHE A 61 -7.56 -13.45 -4.43
C PHE A 61 -8.02 -14.28 -5.64
N ILE A 62 -8.05 -13.65 -6.82
CA ILE A 62 -8.34 -14.30 -8.09
C ILE A 62 -7.39 -15.50 -8.27
N GLY A 63 -7.95 -16.69 -8.38
CA GLY A 63 -7.18 -17.94 -8.46
C GLY A 63 -6.71 -18.48 -7.10
N LYS A 64 -7.14 -17.90 -5.99
CA LYS A 64 -6.89 -18.36 -4.60
C LYS A 64 -5.42 -18.69 -4.32
N ARG A 65 -4.55 -17.75 -4.64
CA ARG A 65 -3.10 -17.90 -4.46
C ARG A 65 -2.47 -16.65 -3.88
N PRO A 66 -1.43 -16.77 -3.06
CA PRO A 66 -0.67 -15.65 -2.55
C PRO A 66 0.11 -14.98 -3.69
N THR A 67 0.04 -13.66 -3.74
CA THR A 67 0.65 -12.86 -4.81
C THR A 67 1.70 -11.87 -4.31
N GLY A 68 1.84 -11.73 -3.00
CA GLY A 68 2.67 -10.72 -2.36
C GLY A 68 1.87 -9.47 -1.95
N ARG A 69 0.54 -9.49 -2.09
CA ARG A 69 -0.36 -8.48 -1.53
C ARG A 69 -0.58 -8.76 -0.05
N PHE A 70 -0.43 -7.77 0.80
CA PHE A 70 -0.67 -7.90 2.24
C PHE A 70 -2.17 -7.84 2.55
N SER A 71 -2.89 -8.86 2.10
CA SER A 71 -4.33 -9.01 2.29
C SER A 71 -4.75 -10.47 2.02
N ASN A 72 -5.96 -10.84 2.46
CA ASN A 72 -6.59 -12.10 2.02
C ASN A 72 -6.92 -12.11 0.52
N GLY A 73 -6.96 -10.95 -0.13
CA GLY A 73 -7.33 -10.81 -1.53
C GLY A 73 -6.74 -9.56 -2.16
N ARG A 74 -7.57 -8.76 -2.82
CA ARG A 74 -7.15 -7.56 -3.55
C ARG A 74 -6.86 -6.38 -2.62
N VAL A 75 -5.94 -5.55 -3.05
CA VAL A 75 -5.55 -4.27 -2.43
C VAL A 75 -6.19 -3.09 -3.19
N PRO A 76 -6.21 -1.86 -2.62
CA PRO A 76 -6.90 -0.73 -3.22
C PRO A 76 -6.62 -0.47 -4.70
N PRO A 77 -5.38 -0.52 -5.22
CA PRO A 77 -5.14 -0.31 -6.65
C PRO A 77 -5.86 -1.28 -7.59
N ASP A 78 -6.00 -2.54 -7.17
CA ASP A 78 -6.72 -3.56 -7.95
C ASP A 78 -8.18 -3.20 -8.10
N LEU A 79 -8.80 -2.80 -6.99
CA LEU A 79 -10.22 -2.43 -6.92
C LEU A 79 -10.50 -1.11 -7.65
N ILE A 80 -9.57 -0.15 -7.59
CA ILE A 80 -9.63 1.09 -8.38
C ILE A 80 -9.53 0.77 -9.87
N SER A 81 -8.59 -0.08 -10.27
CA SER A 81 -8.42 -0.51 -11.66
C SER A 81 -9.69 -1.17 -12.22
N GLU A 82 -10.26 -2.11 -11.46
CA GLU A 82 -11.55 -2.75 -11.81
C GLU A 82 -12.68 -1.70 -11.90
N GLY A 83 -12.78 -0.78 -10.93
CA GLY A 83 -13.80 0.27 -10.89
C GLY A 83 -13.68 1.29 -12.03
N LEU A 84 -12.52 1.42 -12.65
CA LEU A 84 -12.27 2.22 -13.85
C LEU A 84 -12.51 1.43 -15.16
N GLY A 85 -12.90 0.17 -15.08
CA GLY A 85 -13.11 -0.69 -16.25
C GLY A 85 -11.82 -1.23 -16.87
N LEU A 86 -10.71 -1.19 -16.13
CA LEU A 86 -9.43 -1.77 -16.50
C LEU A 86 -9.30 -3.21 -15.97
N ARG A 87 -8.08 -3.77 -15.96
CA ARG A 87 -7.83 -5.10 -15.39
C ARG A 87 -8.23 -5.17 -13.92
N PRO A 88 -8.75 -6.33 -13.42
CA PRO A 88 -9.19 -6.49 -12.04
C PRO A 88 -8.04 -6.59 -11.02
N PHE A 89 -6.80 -6.38 -11.47
CA PHE A 89 -5.60 -6.30 -10.65
C PHE A 89 -4.50 -5.51 -11.37
N VAL A 90 -3.61 -4.89 -10.60
CA VAL A 90 -2.44 -4.15 -11.10
C VAL A 90 -1.19 -5.02 -10.91
N PRO A 91 -0.42 -5.33 -11.98
CA PRO A 91 0.78 -6.16 -11.87
C PRO A 91 1.93 -5.42 -11.17
N ALA A 92 2.75 -6.17 -10.43
CA ALA A 92 4.00 -5.68 -9.84
C ALA A 92 5.07 -5.52 -10.92
N TYR A 93 5.79 -4.39 -10.91
CA TYR A 93 6.77 -4.07 -11.96
C TYR A 93 7.93 -5.04 -12.04
N LEU A 94 8.36 -5.60 -10.90
CA LEU A 94 9.48 -6.54 -10.84
C LEU A 94 9.08 -7.99 -11.14
N ASP A 95 7.79 -8.30 -11.27
CA ASP A 95 7.34 -9.67 -11.55
C ASP A 95 7.66 -10.07 -13.01
N PRO A 96 8.57 -11.04 -13.24
CA PRO A 96 9.00 -11.46 -14.58
C PRO A 96 7.90 -12.13 -15.41
N ALA A 97 6.77 -12.48 -14.80
CA ALA A 97 5.62 -13.05 -15.51
C ALA A 97 4.91 -12.02 -16.42
N TYR A 98 5.11 -10.71 -16.17
CA TYR A 98 4.47 -9.63 -16.90
C TYR A 98 5.42 -8.93 -17.88
N LYS A 99 4.86 -8.48 -18.98
CA LYS A 99 5.58 -7.77 -20.07
C LYS A 99 5.15 -6.31 -20.10
N ILE A 100 5.87 -5.49 -20.86
CA ILE A 100 5.54 -4.06 -21.03
C ILE A 100 4.12 -3.84 -21.57
N SER A 101 3.60 -4.75 -22.39
CA SER A 101 2.21 -4.74 -22.84
C SER A 101 1.20 -4.85 -21.70
N ASP A 102 1.52 -5.61 -20.67
CA ASP A 102 0.67 -5.79 -19.49
C ASP A 102 0.69 -4.54 -18.62
N PHE A 103 1.85 -3.89 -18.52
CA PHE A 103 2.03 -2.65 -17.77
C PHE A 103 1.40 -1.41 -18.43
N ALA A 104 1.01 -1.51 -19.71
CA ALA A 104 0.37 -0.40 -20.41
C ALA A 104 -1.02 -0.03 -19.87
N GLU A 105 -1.70 -0.95 -19.16
CA GLU A 105 -3.00 -0.73 -18.52
C GLU A 105 -2.91 -0.53 -17.00
N GLY A 106 -1.74 -0.77 -16.41
CA GLY A 106 -1.51 -0.57 -14.98
C GLY A 106 -0.20 -1.18 -14.53
N VAL A 107 0.49 -0.50 -13.59
CA VAL A 107 1.78 -0.94 -13.04
C VAL A 107 1.94 -0.48 -11.61
N CYS A 108 2.47 -1.36 -10.75
CA CYS A 108 2.76 -1.09 -9.35
C CYS A 108 4.27 -1.08 -9.10
N PHE A 109 4.77 0.02 -8.55
CA PHE A 109 6.17 0.17 -8.12
C PHE A 109 6.32 0.06 -6.60
N ALA A 110 5.20 0.08 -5.86
CA ALA A 110 5.16 0.06 -4.40
C ALA A 110 5.91 -1.12 -3.80
N SER A 111 6.43 -0.92 -2.60
CA SER A 111 7.17 -1.94 -1.85
C SER A 111 6.79 -1.92 -0.37
N ALA A 112 6.45 -3.07 0.18
CA ALA A 112 6.14 -3.18 1.60
C ALA A 112 7.29 -2.70 2.47
N GLY A 113 7.01 -1.91 3.52
CA GLY A 113 7.99 -1.31 4.42
C GLY A 113 8.57 0.03 3.97
N THR A 114 8.15 0.55 2.80
CA THR A 114 8.61 1.84 2.30
C THR A 114 7.95 3.01 3.04
N GLY A 115 8.68 4.12 3.17
CA GLY A 115 8.19 5.38 3.70
C GLY A 115 8.61 6.57 2.82
N TYR A 116 8.13 7.76 3.16
CA TYR A 116 8.62 9.02 2.57
C TYR A 116 10.10 9.26 2.90
N ASP A 117 10.51 8.87 4.13
CA ASP A 117 11.90 8.91 4.55
C ASP A 117 12.63 7.66 4.07
N ASN A 118 13.73 7.83 3.34
CA ASN A 118 14.56 6.70 2.89
C ASN A 118 15.03 5.80 4.05
N ALA A 119 15.23 6.38 5.24
CA ALA A 119 15.64 5.62 6.41
C ALA A 119 14.58 4.61 6.87
N THR A 120 13.31 4.83 6.54
CA THR A 120 12.22 3.88 6.84
C THR A 120 12.44 2.55 6.14
N SER A 121 12.97 2.54 4.93
CA SER A 121 13.26 1.33 4.17
C SER A 121 14.40 0.48 4.78
N ASP A 122 15.16 1.04 5.73
CA ASP A 122 16.30 0.38 6.41
C ASP A 122 15.93 -0.14 7.81
N VAL A 123 14.78 0.23 8.37
CA VAL A 123 14.43 0.02 9.79
C VAL A 123 14.42 -1.46 10.17
N LEU A 124 13.83 -2.32 9.35
CA LEU A 124 13.74 -3.75 9.65
C LEU A 124 15.11 -4.38 9.89
N MET A 125 16.11 -4.00 9.11
CA MET A 125 17.46 -4.54 9.23
C MET A 125 18.17 -4.05 10.50
N LEU A 126 17.95 -2.80 10.89
CA LEU A 126 18.48 -2.24 12.12
C LEU A 126 17.87 -2.91 13.36
N TYR A 127 16.55 -3.12 13.32
CA TYR A 127 15.83 -3.80 14.39
C TYR A 127 16.29 -5.27 14.56
N LEU A 128 16.51 -5.97 13.45
CA LEU A 128 17.08 -7.32 13.49
C LEU A 128 18.48 -7.31 14.11
N ALA A 129 19.33 -6.33 13.82
CA ALA A 129 20.67 -6.22 14.41
C ALA A 129 20.60 -6.06 15.94
N GLU A 130 19.65 -5.25 16.44
CA GLU A 130 19.45 -5.05 17.88
C GLU A 130 18.94 -6.32 18.59
N ILE A 131 18.12 -7.12 17.92
CA ILE A 131 17.60 -8.39 18.48
C ILE A 131 18.65 -9.49 18.44
N VAL A 132 19.35 -9.65 17.30
CA VAL A 132 20.23 -10.79 17.10
C VAL A 132 21.61 -10.61 17.74
N GLY A 133 22.09 -9.37 17.86
CA GLY A 133 23.38 -9.07 18.48
C GLY A 133 23.52 -9.62 19.90
N PRO A 134 22.58 -9.35 20.84
CA PRO A 134 22.61 -9.91 22.19
C PRO A 134 22.51 -11.44 22.25
N LEU A 135 22.02 -12.09 21.19
CA LEU A 135 21.92 -13.55 21.07
C LEU A 135 23.21 -14.20 20.52
N GLY A 136 24.26 -13.41 20.30
CA GLY A 136 25.53 -13.88 19.74
C GLY A 136 25.49 -14.10 18.23
N TRP A 137 24.62 -13.36 17.53
CA TRP A 137 24.58 -13.31 16.07
C TRP A 137 25.19 -11.98 15.60
N ASP A 138 25.99 -12.03 14.55
CA ASP A 138 26.58 -10.85 13.94
C ASP A 138 25.81 -10.45 12.67
N LEU A 139 25.57 -9.15 12.53
CA LEU A 139 25.03 -8.57 11.30
C LEU A 139 26.15 -7.89 10.53
N THR A 140 26.52 -8.42 9.37
CA THR A 140 27.52 -7.82 8.48
C THR A 140 26.84 -7.21 7.26
N PHE A 141 27.45 -6.14 6.73
CA PHE A 141 26.97 -5.48 5.53
C PHE A 141 27.97 -5.63 4.38
N GLU A 142 27.63 -6.43 3.38
CA GLU A 142 28.45 -6.67 2.21
C GLU A 142 27.64 -6.55 0.91
N ASN A 143 28.20 -5.89 -0.11
CA ASN A 143 27.59 -5.80 -1.44
C ASN A 143 26.13 -5.29 -1.42
N LYS A 144 25.81 -4.31 -0.56
CA LYS A 144 24.47 -3.77 -0.35
C LYS A 144 23.45 -4.77 0.20
N LYS A 145 23.91 -5.83 0.86
CA LYS A 145 23.09 -6.85 1.53
C LYS A 145 23.54 -6.99 2.97
N PHE A 146 22.58 -7.23 3.86
CA PHE A 146 22.86 -7.63 5.23
C PHE A 146 22.98 -9.15 5.30
N LYS A 147 23.93 -9.61 6.09
CA LYS A 147 24.11 -11.02 6.44
C LYS A 147 23.96 -11.19 7.94
N ILE A 148 23.12 -12.10 8.35
CA ILE A 148 23.02 -12.53 9.74
C ILE A 148 23.82 -13.81 9.85
N VAL A 149 24.93 -13.75 10.59
CA VAL A 149 25.86 -14.86 10.76
C VAL A 149 25.95 -15.22 12.23
N ARG A 150 25.89 -16.49 12.55
CA ARG A 150 26.21 -16.99 13.87
C ARG A 150 27.47 -17.84 13.79
N SER A 151 28.54 -17.31 14.37
CA SER A 151 29.79 -18.07 14.52
C SER A 151 29.81 -18.79 15.85
N ILE A 152 29.84 -20.11 15.83
CA ILE A 152 30.13 -20.91 17.02
C ILE A 152 31.61 -21.26 17.03
N ALA A 153 32.33 -20.68 17.96
CA ALA A 153 33.71 -21.04 18.20
C ALA A 153 33.77 -22.43 18.87
N CYS A 154 34.13 -23.45 18.14
CA CYS A 154 34.69 -24.67 18.72
C CYS A 154 36.19 -24.65 18.52
N ASN A 155 36.98 -25.25 19.41
CA ASN A 155 38.44 -25.26 19.37
C ASN A 155 39.01 -25.48 17.94
N GLY A 156 39.17 -24.39 17.18
CA GLY A 156 39.77 -24.39 15.82
C GLY A 156 38.79 -24.52 14.65
N CYS A 157 37.47 -24.60 14.84
CA CYS A 157 36.49 -24.50 13.75
C CYS A 157 35.49 -23.36 13.98
N PHE A 158 35.28 -22.57 12.93
CA PHE A 158 34.14 -21.67 12.85
C PHE A 158 33.02 -22.38 12.06
N ILE A 159 31.85 -22.57 12.67
CA ILE A 159 30.70 -23.11 11.96
C ILE A 159 29.71 -21.97 11.80
N ASP A 160 29.53 -21.50 10.57
CA ASP A 160 28.43 -20.60 10.22
C ASP A 160 27.13 -21.42 10.17
N LEU A 161 26.30 -21.28 11.16
CA LEU A 161 25.02 -22.03 11.26
C LEU A 161 23.90 -21.43 10.42
N LEU A 162 23.98 -20.15 10.10
CA LEU A 162 22.98 -19.46 9.30
C LEU A 162 23.60 -18.27 8.56
N ASP A 163 23.58 -18.30 7.25
CA ASP A 163 23.90 -17.14 6.40
C ASP A 163 22.61 -16.73 5.68
N LEU A 164 21.96 -15.68 6.17
CA LEU A 164 20.78 -15.08 5.58
C LEU A 164 21.17 -13.75 4.93
N SER A 165 21.31 -13.74 3.62
CA SER A 165 21.55 -12.52 2.87
C SER A 165 20.22 -11.79 2.64
N LEU A 166 19.98 -10.73 3.40
CA LEU A 166 18.79 -9.91 3.32
C LEU A 166 19.08 -8.56 2.66
N GLN A 167 18.09 -8.03 1.98
CA GLN A 167 18.11 -6.68 1.42
C GLN A 167 17.09 -5.82 2.16
N ASN A 168 17.36 -4.53 2.18
CA ASN A 168 16.34 -3.54 2.53
C ASN A 168 15.19 -3.61 1.51
N VAL A 169 14.02 -3.09 1.90
CA VAL A 169 12.91 -2.90 0.97
C VAL A 169 13.25 -1.82 -0.08
N ILE A 170 12.45 -1.70 -1.11
CA ILE A 170 12.65 -0.74 -2.20
C ILE A 170 12.27 0.65 -1.68
N PRO A 171 13.21 1.61 -1.50
CA PRO A 171 12.86 2.94 -1.05
C PRO A 171 12.15 3.75 -2.14
N LEU A 172 11.39 4.77 -1.76
CA LEU A 172 10.54 5.56 -2.66
C LEU A 172 11.31 6.14 -3.86
N TRP A 173 12.55 6.62 -3.67
CA TRP A 173 13.37 7.10 -4.79
C TRP A 173 13.67 5.99 -5.80
N LYS A 174 13.78 4.73 -5.36
CA LYS A 174 14.04 3.59 -6.23
C LYS A 174 12.76 3.17 -7.00
N GLU A 175 11.60 3.32 -6.40
CA GLU A 175 10.32 3.18 -7.10
C GLU A 175 10.25 4.18 -8.28
N VAL A 176 10.70 5.43 -8.07
CA VAL A 176 10.78 6.44 -9.14
C VAL A 176 11.80 6.06 -10.21
N GLU A 177 12.94 5.46 -9.86
CA GLU A 177 13.89 4.94 -10.87
C GLU A 177 13.28 3.80 -11.72
N TYR A 178 12.52 2.91 -11.10
CA TYR A 178 11.76 1.88 -11.85
C TYR A 178 10.69 2.51 -12.75
N TYR A 179 10.04 3.56 -12.29
CA TYR A 179 9.10 4.31 -13.11
C TYR A 179 9.78 4.97 -14.32
N LYS A 180 10.97 5.54 -14.19
CA LYS A 180 11.76 6.06 -15.30
C LYS A 180 12.12 4.97 -16.33
N ASP A 181 12.52 3.78 -15.84
CA ASP A 181 12.78 2.62 -16.69
C ASP A 181 11.50 2.13 -17.40
N TYR A 182 10.38 2.05 -16.69
CA TYR A 182 9.07 1.77 -17.28
C TYR A 182 8.73 2.74 -18.41
N GLN A 183 8.88 4.05 -18.20
CA GLN A 183 8.60 5.04 -19.24
C GLN A 183 9.44 4.84 -20.50
N LYS A 184 10.73 4.53 -20.33
CA LYS A 184 11.62 4.22 -21.46
C LYS A 184 11.13 2.98 -22.24
N LYS A 185 10.78 1.92 -21.53
CA LYS A 185 10.24 0.68 -22.11
C LYS A 185 8.88 0.92 -22.77
N LEU A 186 8.01 1.72 -22.16
CA LEU A 186 6.69 2.05 -22.70
C LEU A 186 6.81 2.83 -24.01
N ARG A 187 7.72 3.81 -24.10
CA ARG A 187 7.98 4.56 -25.33
C ARG A 187 8.51 3.66 -26.44
N ALA A 188 9.41 2.75 -26.10
CA ALA A 188 9.93 1.76 -27.07
C ALA A 188 8.83 0.81 -27.59
N TYR A 189 7.87 0.45 -26.73
CA TYR A 189 6.78 -0.45 -27.07
C TYR A 189 5.62 0.23 -27.83
N ALA A 190 5.14 1.37 -27.32
CA ALA A 190 3.91 2.00 -27.79
C ALA A 190 4.15 3.21 -28.73
N GLY A 191 5.40 3.68 -28.86
CA GLY A 191 5.76 4.94 -29.50
C GLY A 191 5.53 6.15 -28.60
N GLU A 192 6.20 7.27 -28.89
CA GLU A 192 6.21 8.48 -28.04
C GLU A 192 4.82 9.04 -27.77
N THR A 193 3.99 9.20 -28.81
CA THR A 193 2.66 9.82 -28.68
C THR A 193 1.76 9.02 -27.74
N LYS A 194 1.66 7.70 -27.94
CA LYS A 194 0.80 6.83 -27.13
C LYS A 194 1.36 6.69 -25.71
N ALA A 195 2.67 6.56 -25.55
CA ALA A 195 3.31 6.50 -24.24
C ALA A 195 3.07 7.77 -23.42
N ASN A 196 3.25 8.95 -24.03
CA ASN A 196 2.99 10.24 -23.39
C ASN A 196 1.51 10.40 -23.01
N HIS A 197 0.58 9.94 -23.84
CA HIS A 197 -0.84 9.91 -23.49
C HIS A 197 -1.10 9.02 -22.27
N ILE A 198 -0.56 7.80 -22.24
CA ILE A 198 -0.69 6.90 -21.07
C ILE A 198 -0.12 7.57 -19.82
N ILE A 199 1.09 8.13 -19.90
CA ILE A 199 1.74 8.77 -18.74
C ILE A 199 0.93 9.95 -18.21
N GLN A 200 0.41 10.83 -19.08
CA GLN A 200 -0.27 12.05 -18.67
C GLN A 200 -1.72 11.81 -18.21
N GLU A 201 -2.40 10.86 -18.82
CA GLU A 201 -3.82 10.60 -18.57
C GLU A 201 -4.09 9.52 -17.53
N SER A 202 -3.07 8.74 -17.13
CA SER A 202 -3.20 7.71 -16.10
C SER A 202 -3.52 8.28 -14.72
N LEU A 203 -4.20 7.48 -13.91
CA LEU A 203 -4.38 7.74 -12.49
C LEU A 203 -3.14 7.24 -11.72
N TYR A 204 -2.50 8.15 -11.00
CA TYR A 204 -1.43 7.84 -10.06
C TYR A 204 -2.01 7.64 -8.67
N VAL A 205 -1.84 6.46 -8.10
CA VAL A 205 -2.27 6.12 -6.74
C VAL A 205 -1.04 6.06 -5.85
N VAL A 206 -1.04 6.89 -4.81
CA VAL A 206 0.07 6.97 -3.84
C VAL A 206 -0.47 6.71 -2.45
N SER A 207 0.03 5.69 -1.77
CA SER A 207 -0.32 5.36 -0.38
C SER A 207 0.95 4.99 0.37
N ILE A 208 1.37 5.86 1.31
CA ILE A 208 2.67 5.76 1.98
C ILE A 208 2.68 6.68 3.21
N GLY A 209 3.48 6.33 4.21
CA GLY A 209 3.75 7.19 5.36
C GLY A 209 3.48 6.54 6.71
N THR A 210 2.65 5.50 6.77
CA THR A 210 2.37 4.79 8.03
C THR A 210 3.64 4.20 8.64
N ASN A 211 4.51 3.60 7.82
CA ASN A 211 5.77 3.00 8.28
C ASN A 211 6.76 4.05 8.80
N ASP A 212 6.72 5.29 8.28
CA ASP A 212 7.56 6.37 8.78
C ASP A 212 7.29 6.65 10.27
N PHE A 213 6.03 6.60 10.68
CA PHE A 213 5.65 6.81 12.08
C PHE A 213 5.81 5.53 12.91
N LEU A 214 5.13 4.46 12.53
CA LEU A 214 5.04 3.27 13.38
C LEU A 214 6.38 2.54 13.49
N GLU A 215 7.10 2.37 12.38
CA GLU A 215 8.36 1.62 12.38
C GLU A 215 9.58 2.53 12.65
N ASN A 216 9.70 3.66 11.94
CA ASN A 216 10.91 4.48 11.99
C ASN A 216 10.92 5.48 13.17
N TYR A 217 9.77 6.08 13.52
CA TYR A 217 9.70 7.06 14.60
C TYR A 217 9.46 6.39 15.95
N TYR A 218 8.40 5.56 16.08
CA TYR A 218 8.00 5.01 17.37
C TYR A 218 8.75 3.72 17.72
N LEU A 219 8.74 2.71 16.84
CA LEU A 219 9.34 1.42 17.15
C LEU A 219 10.87 1.47 17.13
N GLY A 220 11.45 1.99 16.07
CA GLY A 220 12.91 2.05 15.90
C GLY A 220 13.60 3.16 16.68
N GLY A 221 12.87 4.13 17.23
CA GLY A 221 13.41 5.23 18.04
C GLY A 221 14.43 6.15 17.33
N ARG A 222 14.82 5.80 16.11
CA ARG A 222 15.89 6.48 15.38
C ARG A 222 15.54 7.93 15.03
N ARG A 223 14.31 8.15 14.57
CA ARG A 223 13.86 9.50 14.21
C ARG A 223 13.36 10.28 15.41
N SER A 224 12.79 9.63 16.41
CA SER A 224 12.41 10.29 17.67
C SER A 224 13.61 10.83 18.47
N SER A 225 14.81 10.27 18.27
CA SER A 225 16.05 10.83 18.84
C SER A 225 16.55 12.10 18.12
N GLN A 226 16.07 12.39 16.90
CA GLN A 226 16.53 13.48 16.04
C GLN A 226 15.49 14.60 15.89
N TYR A 227 14.21 14.28 15.98
CA TYR A 227 13.08 15.17 15.71
C TYR A 227 12.02 15.04 16.79
N THR A 228 11.34 16.14 17.15
CA THR A 228 10.00 16.02 17.74
C THR A 228 9.03 15.45 16.71
N VAL A 229 7.87 14.95 17.14
CA VAL A 229 6.88 14.39 16.20
C VAL A 229 6.39 15.44 15.20
N GLU A 230 6.22 16.69 15.63
CA GLU A 230 5.82 17.80 14.75
C GLU A 230 6.91 18.13 13.72
N GLN A 231 8.18 18.14 14.14
CA GLN A 231 9.32 18.36 13.23
C GLN A 231 9.41 17.23 12.21
N PHE A 232 9.16 15.99 12.63
CA PHE A 232 9.20 14.84 11.74
C PHE A 232 8.03 14.88 10.72
N GLN A 233 6.84 15.28 11.14
CA GLN A 233 5.70 15.49 10.24
C GLN A 233 6.02 16.52 9.15
N VAL A 234 6.60 17.66 9.52
CA VAL A 234 7.02 18.71 8.57
C VAL A 234 8.10 18.18 7.62
N PHE A 235 9.06 17.42 8.13
CA PHE A 235 10.09 16.78 7.31
C PHE A 235 9.48 15.83 6.28
N LEU A 236 8.54 14.96 6.69
CA LEU A 236 7.87 13.99 5.80
C LEU A 236 7.02 14.68 4.73
N VAL A 237 6.28 15.76 5.09
CA VAL A 237 5.53 16.57 4.11
C VAL A 237 6.47 17.18 3.07
N GLY A 238 7.67 17.61 3.49
CA GLY A 238 8.71 18.08 2.58
C GLY A 238 9.22 16.99 1.62
N GLN A 239 9.33 15.73 2.08
CA GLN A 239 9.66 14.60 1.19
C GLN A 239 8.50 14.27 0.24
N ALA A 240 7.25 14.31 0.72
CA ALA A 240 6.07 14.14 -0.11
C ALA A 240 6.02 15.21 -1.23
N GLU A 241 6.31 16.47 -0.91
CA GLU A 241 6.38 17.55 -1.91
C GLU A 241 7.44 17.26 -2.98
N LYS A 242 8.65 16.84 -2.59
CA LYS A 242 9.74 16.50 -3.52
C LYS A 242 9.31 15.36 -4.45
N PHE A 243 8.72 14.31 -3.90
CA PHE A 243 8.25 13.16 -4.67
C PHE A 243 7.17 13.56 -5.69
N VAL A 244 6.15 14.31 -5.26
CA VAL A 244 5.07 14.75 -6.17
C VAL A 244 5.61 15.63 -7.29
N ARG A 245 6.54 16.56 -6.99
CA ARG A 245 7.18 17.40 -8.00
C ARG A 245 8.02 16.57 -8.97
N GLU A 246 8.69 15.52 -8.52
CA GLU A 246 9.48 14.64 -9.38
C GLU A 246 8.60 13.85 -10.33
N ILE A 247 7.54 13.19 -9.85
CA ILE A 247 6.63 12.46 -10.76
C ILE A 247 5.86 13.40 -11.70
N TYR A 248 5.55 14.63 -11.26
CA TYR A 248 4.97 15.66 -12.13
C TYR A 248 5.94 16.04 -13.28
N ALA A 249 7.21 16.26 -12.97
CA ALA A 249 8.24 16.52 -13.98
C ALA A 249 8.40 15.35 -14.96
N LEU A 250 8.13 14.12 -14.49
CA LEU A 250 8.10 12.90 -15.31
C LEU A 250 6.78 12.68 -16.06
N GLY A 251 5.83 13.61 -15.97
CA GLY A 251 4.60 13.61 -16.77
C GLY A 251 3.31 13.27 -16.04
N ALA A 252 3.34 12.91 -14.75
CA ALA A 252 2.13 12.68 -13.96
C ALA A 252 1.24 13.93 -13.87
N ARG A 253 -0.08 13.76 -14.06
CA ARG A 253 -1.04 14.87 -14.02
C ARG A 253 -2.26 14.61 -13.15
N LYS A 254 -2.62 13.37 -12.88
CA LYS A 254 -3.81 12.98 -12.13
C LYS A 254 -3.39 12.08 -10.96
N ILE A 255 -3.30 12.64 -9.76
CA ILE A 255 -2.71 11.97 -8.59
C ILE A 255 -3.77 11.84 -7.49
N SER A 256 -3.96 10.63 -6.98
CA SER A 256 -4.65 10.33 -5.73
C SER A 256 -3.60 10.13 -4.64
N LEU A 257 -3.44 11.11 -3.74
CA LEU A 257 -2.47 11.08 -2.66
C LEU A 257 -3.17 10.69 -1.36
N GLY A 258 -2.89 9.50 -0.84
CA GLY A 258 -3.49 8.93 0.36
C GLY A 258 -3.02 9.62 1.63
N GLY A 259 -3.96 9.94 2.52
CA GLY A 259 -3.67 10.27 3.91
C GLY A 259 -3.45 9.01 4.76
N LEU A 260 -2.87 9.20 5.96
CA LEU A 260 -2.68 8.12 6.92
C LEU A 260 -4.02 7.60 7.45
N PRO A 261 -4.14 6.28 7.69
CA PRO A 261 -5.28 5.69 8.39
C PRO A 261 -5.27 6.09 9.89
N PRO A 262 -6.30 5.73 10.68
CA PRO A 262 -6.26 5.84 12.13
C PRO A 262 -5.26 4.82 12.70
N MET A 263 -3.97 5.18 12.66
CA MET A 263 -2.83 4.30 12.97
C MET A 263 -2.98 3.62 14.33
N GLY A 264 -3.40 4.37 15.34
CA GLY A 264 -3.57 3.85 16.69
C GLY A 264 -4.71 2.83 16.84
N CYS A 265 -5.52 2.61 15.80
CA CYS A 265 -6.58 1.61 15.79
C CYS A 265 -6.18 0.31 15.09
N LEU A 266 -4.98 0.21 14.53
CA LEU A 266 -4.47 -1.03 13.97
C LEU A 266 -4.37 -2.10 15.08
N PRO A 267 -4.63 -3.38 14.82
CA PRO A 267 -4.59 -4.43 15.83
C PRO A 267 -3.27 -4.48 16.61
N LEU A 268 -2.12 -4.30 15.94
CA LEU A 268 -0.82 -4.23 16.58
C LEU A 268 -0.75 -3.07 17.59
N GLU A 269 -1.18 -1.88 17.21
CA GLU A 269 -1.11 -0.69 18.06
C GLU A 269 -2.10 -0.75 19.23
N ARG A 270 -3.26 -1.36 19.03
CA ARG A 270 -4.20 -1.65 20.12
C ARG A 270 -3.60 -2.64 21.11
N THR A 271 -2.91 -3.67 20.62
CA THR A 271 -2.27 -4.68 21.46
C THR A 271 -1.13 -4.09 22.28
N THR A 272 -0.25 -3.28 21.67
CA THR A 272 0.83 -2.60 22.39
C THR A 272 0.28 -1.59 23.41
N ASN A 273 -0.78 -0.87 23.07
CA ASN A 273 -1.49 0.04 23.97
C ASN A 273 -2.03 -0.69 25.21
N TYR A 274 -2.67 -1.85 25.00
CA TYR A 274 -3.16 -2.70 26.10
C TYR A 274 -2.03 -3.22 26.98
N LEU A 275 -0.97 -3.73 26.39
CA LEU A 275 0.20 -4.24 27.14
C LEU A 275 0.93 -3.12 27.88
N GLY A 276 0.90 -1.90 27.38
CA GLY A 276 1.40 -0.70 28.06
C GLY A 276 0.52 -0.21 29.21
N GLY A 277 -0.64 -0.84 29.47
CA GLY A 277 -1.55 -0.47 30.55
C GLY A 277 -2.48 0.71 30.24
N HIS A 278 -2.61 1.09 28.96
CA HIS A 278 -3.44 2.24 28.51
C HIS A 278 -4.85 1.84 28.07
N GLY A 279 -5.25 0.58 28.28
CA GLY A 279 -6.58 0.04 27.93
C GLY A 279 -6.62 -0.64 26.56
N ASP A 280 -7.79 -1.23 26.23
CA ASP A 280 -8.02 -2.05 25.01
C ASP A 280 -8.48 -1.24 23.79
N GLY A 281 -8.55 0.09 23.93
CA GLY A 281 -8.94 1.03 22.87
C GLY A 281 -7.85 1.28 21.84
N CYS A 282 -8.17 2.15 20.89
CA CYS A 282 -7.17 2.71 19.98
C CYS A 282 -6.16 3.55 20.76
N ASN A 283 -4.92 3.60 20.32
CA ASN A 283 -3.94 4.59 20.77
C ASN A 283 -4.30 5.96 20.17
N GLU A 284 -4.99 6.79 20.95
CA GLU A 284 -5.49 8.08 20.47
C GLU A 284 -4.37 9.11 20.24
N GLU A 285 -3.21 8.95 20.85
CA GLU A 285 -2.03 9.77 20.58
C GLU A 285 -1.56 9.55 19.13
N TYR A 286 -1.45 8.30 18.69
CA TYR A 286 -1.07 7.98 17.30
C TYR A 286 -2.14 8.43 16.31
N ASN A 287 -3.42 8.36 16.68
CA ASN A 287 -4.52 8.87 15.89
C ASN A 287 -4.45 10.40 15.73
N ALA A 288 -4.10 11.13 16.79
CA ALA A 288 -3.93 12.58 16.74
C ALA A 288 -2.75 12.97 15.82
N VAL A 289 -1.64 12.22 15.88
CA VAL A 289 -0.50 12.42 14.98
C VAL A 289 -0.90 12.18 13.52
N ALA A 290 -1.65 11.13 13.22
CA ALA A 290 -2.15 10.85 11.88
C ALA A 290 -3.06 11.99 11.36
N LEU A 291 -3.98 12.49 12.18
CA LEU A 291 -4.87 13.59 11.80
C LEU A 291 -4.10 14.89 11.54
N HIS A 292 -3.11 15.23 12.37
CA HIS A 292 -2.29 16.42 12.16
C HIS A 292 -1.48 16.32 10.87
N PHE A 293 -0.79 15.20 10.64
CA PHE A 293 -0.08 14.94 9.40
C PHE A 293 -0.99 15.04 8.16
N ASN A 294 -2.17 14.45 8.24
CA ASN A 294 -3.18 14.49 7.19
C ASN A 294 -3.61 15.93 6.87
N GLY A 295 -3.72 16.79 7.89
CA GLY A 295 -3.96 18.21 7.74
C GLY A 295 -2.86 18.91 6.95
N LEU A 296 -1.59 18.64 7.29
CA LEU A 296 -0.43 19.18 6.59
C LEU A 296 -0.36 18.68 5.13
N LEU A 297 -0.60 17.39 4.92
CA LEU A 297 -0.60 16.79 3.58
C LEU A 297 -1.72 17.37 2.68
N ASN A 298 -2.92 17.57 3.23
CA ASN A 298 -4.01 18.23 2.51
C ASN A 298 -3.67 19.71 2.19
N GLY A 299 -2.97 20.39 3.09
CA GLY A 299 -2.37 21.72 2.83
C GLY A 299 -1.42 21.71 1.65
N LEU A 300 -0.51 20.72 1.59
CA LEU A 300 0.39 20.50 0.47
C LEU A 300 -0.36 20.26 -0.84
N VAL A 301 -1.39 19.41 -0.83
CA VAL A 301 -2.23 19.15 -2.03
C VAL A 301 -2.83 20.44 -2.57
N LYS A 302 -3.39 21.31 -1.70
CA LYS A 302 -3.94 22.60 -2.09
C LYS A 302 -2.87 23.53 -2.68
N LYS A 303 -1.66 23.54 -2.10
CA LYS A 303 -0.51 24.29 -2.60
C LYS A 303 -0.11 23.84 -3.99
N LEU A 304 0.14 22.54 -4.17
CA LEU A 304 0.61 21.98 -5.43
C LEU A 304 -0.39 22.11 -6.58
N ASN A 305 -1.69 21.97 -6.29
CA ASN A 305 -2.74 22.21 -7.28
C ASN A 305 -2.78 23.67 -7.79
N LYS A 306 -2.24 24.63 -7.02
CA LYS A 306 -2.12 26.03 -7.46
C LYS A 306 -0.81 26.30 -8.21
N GLU A 307 0.27 25.65 -7.79
CA GLU A 307 1.63 25.93 -8.27
C GLU A 307 1.99 25.17 -9.55
N LEU A 308 1.44 23.96 -9.78
CA LEU A 308 1.84 23.09 -10.87
C LEU A 308 0.79 23.12 -12.00
N PRO A 309 1.09 23.72 -13.17
CA PRO A 309 0.14 23.85 -14.25
C PRO A 309 -0.38 22.49 -14.75
N GLY A 310 -1.71 22.36 -14.87
CA GLY A 310 -2.36 21.17 -15.41
C GLY A 310 -2.36 19.93 -14.49
N ILE A 311 -1.82 20.04 -13.27
CA ILE A 311 -1.93 18.97 -12.29
C ILE A 311 -3.33 18.97 -11.67
N LYS A 312 -3.82 17.78 -11.33
CA LYS A 312 -4.97 17.55 -10.46
C LYS A 312 -4.56 16.53 -9.39
N ILE A 313 -4.49 16.97 -8.14
CA ILE A 313 -4.20 16.09 -7.01
C ILE A 313 -5.45 16.02 -6.14
N LEU A 314 -5.92 14.79 -5.88
CA LEU A 314 -6.93 14.49 -4.87
C LEU A 314 -6.23 14.06 -3.58
N TYR A 315 -6.55 14.71 -2.47
CA TYR A 315 -6.27 14.16 -1.15
C TYR A 315 -7.29 13.04 -0.88
N ALA A 316 -6.81 11.80 -0.83
CA ALA A 316 -7.64 10.63 -0.57
C ALA A 316 -7.75 10.39 0.95
N ASP A 317 -8.88 10.80 1.53
CA ASP A 317 -9.13 10.67 2.96
C ASP A 317 -9.58 9.25 3.31
N THR A 318 -8.61 8.43 3.74
CA THR A 318 -8.85 7.07 4.23
C THR A 318 -9.14 7.04 5.74
N TYR A 319 -8.75 8.07 6.47
CA TYR A 319 -8.86 8.13 7.93
C TYR A 319 -10.30 7.98 8.41
N PHE A 320 -11.18 8.88 7.95
CA PHE A 320 -12.54 8.94 8.47
C PHE A 320 -13.38 7.73 8.10
N ILE A 321 -13.28 7.25 6.86
CA ILE A 321 -14.05 6.07 6.45
C ILE A 321 -13.60 4.82 7.22
N LEU A 322 -12.30 4.59 7.39
CA LEU A 322 -11.80 3.44 8.15
C LEU A 322 -12.16 3.56 9.63
N LEU A 323 -12.06 4.76 10.22
CA LEU A 323 -12.48 4.97 11.60
C LEU A 323 -13.98 4.70 11.82
N GLN A 324 -14.84 5.05 10.86
CA GLN A 324 -16.27 4.72 10.90
C GLN A 324 -16.50 3.20 10.86
N ILE A 325 -15.78 2.49 9.97
CA ILE A 325 -15.86 1.04 9.87
C ILE A 325 -15.43 0.39 11.21
N ILE A 326 -14.33 0.85 11.80
CA ILE A 326 -13.82 0.32 13.08
C ILE A 326 -14.79 0.59 14.22
N ARG A 327 -15.37 1.80 14.29
CA ARG A 327 -16.29 2.19 15.38
C ARG A 327 -17.68 1.57 15.26
N LYS A 328 -18.14 1.25 14.06
CA LYS A 328 -19.47 0.70 13.79
C LYS A 328 -19.38 -0.48 12.80
N PRO A 329 -18.63 -1.55 13.12
CA PRO A 329 -18.33 -2.61 12.15
C PRO A 329 -19.59 -3.29 11.62
N SER A 330 -20.60 -3.51 12.45
CA SER A 330 -21.88 -4.12 12.05
C SER A 330 -22.65 -3.32 11.01
N ALA A 331 -22.52 -1.99 11.00
CA ALA A 331 -23.14 -1.14 9.97
C ALA A 331 -22.53 -1.36 8.58
N PHE A 332 -21.34 -1.92 8.51
CA PHE A 332 -20.61 -2.28 7.27
C PHE A 332 -20.57 -3.79 7.03
N GLY A 333 -21.32 -4.57 7.86
CA GLY A 333 -21.41 -6.02 7.73
C GLY A 333 -20.16 -6.77 8.22
N PHE A 334 -19.44 -6.23 9.22
CA PHE A 334 -18.35 -6.89 9.92
C PHE A 334 -18.76 -7.28 11.34
N ASP A 335 -18.21 -8.37 11.85
CA ASP A 335 -18.38 -8.83 13.22
C ASP A 335 -17.22 -8.37 14.13
N VAL A 336 -16.00 -8.24 13.55
CA VAL A 336 -14.76 -8.01 14.30
C VAL A 336 -13.95 -6.86 13.70
N ALA A 337 -13.56 -5.90 14.55
CA ALA A 337 -12.76 -4.73 14.15
C ALA A 337 -11.60 -4.41 15.12
N SER A 338 -11.42 -5.19 16.19
CA SER A 338 -10.39 -4.94 17.20
C SER A 338 -9.16 -5.82 17.04
N VAL A 339 -9.32 -6.96 16.38
CA VAL A 339 -8.26 -7.93 16.09
C VAL A 339 -8.33 -8.33 14.62
N ALA A 340 -7.26 -8.91 14.10
CA ALA A 340 -7.19 -9.36 12.72
C ALA A 340 -7.70 -10.79 12.52
N CYS A 341 -7.91 -11.19 11.28
CA CYS A 341 -8.31 -12.54 10.91
C CYS A 341 -7.17 -13.55 10.97
N CYS A 342 -5.95 -13.16 10.65
CA CYS A 342 -4.79 -14.05 10.60
C CYS A 342 -4.20 -14.24 11.99
N GLY A 343 -4.00 -15.49 12.37
CA GLY A 343 -3.42 -15.87 13.64
C GLY A 343 -4.31 -15.53 14.82
N THR A 344 -3.71 -15.09 15.92
CA THR A 344 -4.43 -14.54 17.07
C THR A 344 -5.04 -13.18 16.75
N GLY A 345 -4.56 -12.55 15.70
CA GLY A 345 -4.98 -11.23 15.24
C GLY A 345 -4.38 -10.07 16.01
N LEU A 346 -3.37 -10.32 16.85
CA LEU A 346 -2.76 -9.33 17.74
C LEU A 346 -1.45 -8.78 17.19
N PHE A 347 -0.54 -9.67 16.76
CA PHE A 347 0.82 -9.33 16.33
C PHE A 347 1.18 -9.87 14.94
N GLU A 348 0.43 -10.86 14.47
CA GLU A 348 0.82 -11.61 13.28
C GLU A 348 0.74 -10.75 12.03
N MET A 349 1.88 -10.65 11.35
CA MET A 349 2.07 -9.99 10.07
C MET A 349 3.23 -10.67 9.34
N SER A 350 3.22 -10.70 8.00
CA SER A 350 4.23 -11.36 7.18
C SER A 350 4.46 -12.80 7.65
N TYR A 351 5.67 -13.24 7.91
CA TYR A 351 6.00 -14.62 8.29
C TYR A 351 5.32 -15.12 9.59
N LEU A 352 4.86 -14.22 10.44
CA LEU A 352 4.06 -14.61 11.62
C LEU A 352 2.60 -14.94 11.24
N CYS A 353 2.16 -14.52 10.06
CA CYS A 353 0.86 -14.83 9.48
C CYS A 353 1.02 -15.92 8.41
N ASP A 354 1.35 -17.13 8.79
CA ASP A 354 1.57 -18.26 7.89
C ASP A 354 0.54 -19.39 8.11
N ARG A 355 0.61 -20.41 7.26
CA ARG A 355 -0.29 -21.58 7.31
C ARG A 355 -0.18 -22.43 8.57
N MET A 356 0.91 -22.30 9.33
CA MET A 356 1.12 -23.01 10.58
C MET A 356 0.28 -22.42 11.71
N ASN A 357 -0.21 -21.19 11.53
CA ASN A 357 -1.05 -20.53 12.50
C ASN A 357 -2.49 -21.03 12.46
N MET A 358 -2.83 -21.95 13.38
CA MET A 358 -4.14 -22.62 13.46
C MET A 358 -5.30 -21.70 13.87
N PHE A 359 -5.03 -20.48 14.34
CA PHE A 359 -6.04 -19.53 14.82
C PHE A 359 -6.60 -18.63 13.72
N THR A 360 -6.07 -18.74 12.50
CA THR A 360 -6.56 -17.92 11.37
C THR A 360 -8.05 -18.16 11.12
N CYS A 361 -8.81 -17.08 11.05
CA CYS A 361 -10.26 -17.11 10.88
C CYS A 361 -10.69 -17.86 9.60
N THR A 362 -11.89 -18.45 9.62
CA THR A 362 -12.45 -19.15 8.45
C THR A 362 -13.05 -18.20 7.41
N ASP A 363 -13.61 -17.06 7.85
CA ASP A 363 -14.27 -16.08 7.00
C ASP A 363 -13.72 -14.66 7.22
N ALA A 364 -12.85 -14.21 6.30
CA ALA A 364 -12.26 -12.87 6.37
C ALA A 364 -13.30 -11.75 6.15
N ASN A 365 -14.47 -12.03 5.55
CA ASN A 365 -15.51 -11.03 5.35
C ASN A 365 -16.15 -10.53 6.65
N LYS A 366 -15.91 -11.24 7.76
CA LYS A 366 -16.35 -10.84 9.09
C LYS A 366 -15.39 -9.89 9.79
N TYR A 367 -14.17 -9.74 9.29
CA TYR A 367 -13.09 -9.00 9.90
C TYR A 367 -12.74 -7.75 9.10
N VAL A 368 -12.49 -6.63 9.81
CA VAL A 368 -11.97 -5.40 9.20
C VAL A 368 -10.51 -5.58 8.78
N PHE A 369 -9.70 -6.21 9.63
CA PHE A 369 -8.28 -6.41 9.42
C PHE A 369 -7.96 -7.84 9.00
N TRP A 370 -7.03 -7.99 8.06
CA TRP A 370 -6.51 -9.27 7.62
C TRP A 370 -5.41 -9.80 8.54
N ASP A 371 -4.36 -9.01 8.72
CA ASP A 371 -3.29 -9.23 9.68
C ASP A 371 -3.22 -8.05 10.66
N SER A 372 -2.25 -8.04 11.57
CA SER A 372 -2.17 -7.04 12.64
C SER A 372 -2.01 -5.59 12.13
N PHE A 373 -1.80 -5.41 10.84
CA PHE A 373 -1.50 -4.12 10.21
C PHE A 373 -2.38 -3.80 8.98
N HIS A 374 -2.78 -4.84 8.22
CA HIS A 374 -3.39 -4.68 6.91
C HIS A 374 -4.88 -5.05 6.88
N LEU A 375 -5.57 -4.48 5.90
CA LEU A 375 -7.01 -4.60 5.74
C LEU A 375 -7.41 -5.85 4.96
N THR A 376 -8.62 -6.38 5.22
CA THR A 376 -9.24 -7.38 4.36
C THR A 376 -9.65 -6.80 3.00
N GLU A 377 -9.79 -7.64 1.97
CA GLU A 377 -10.31 -7.20 0.65
C GLU A 377 -11.67 -6.51 0.79
N LYS A 378 -12.56 -7.00 1.66
CA LYS A 378 -13.87 -6.38 1.89
C LYS A 378 -13.73 -4.97 2.43
N THR A 379 -12.83 -4.74 3.37
CA THR A 379 -12.56 -3.39 3.90
C THR A 379 -11.98 -2.48 2.82
N ASN A 380 -10.99 -2.98 2.07
CA ASN A 380 -10.40 -2.26 0.95
C ASN A 380 -11.46 -1.85 -0.08
N ARG A 381 -12.40 -2.75 -0.40
CA ARG A 381 -13.51 -2.47 -1.34
C ARG A 381 -14.40 -1.34 -0.85
N ILE A 382 -14.82 -1.36 0.42
CA ILE A 382 -15.68 -0.30 0.98
C ILE A 382 -14.95 1.06 0.94
N ILE A 383 -13.67 1.09 1.29
CA ILE A 383 -12.86 2.31 1.23
C ILE A 383 -12.74 2.81 -0.22
N VAL A 384 -12.43 1.92 -1.16
CA VAL A 384 -12.32 2.29 -2.58
C VAL A 384 -13.64 2.79 -3.14
N GLU A 385 -14.76 2.14 -2.86
CA GLU A 385 -16.09 2.60 -3.28
C GLU A 385 -16.43 4.00 -2.73
N TYR A 386 -16.00 4.29 -1.50
CA TYR A 386 -16.13 5.61 -0.92
C TYR A 386 -15.27 6.65 -1.67
N LEU A 387 -13.99 6.35 -1.89
CA LEU A 387 -13.04 7.26 -2.54
C LEU A 387 -13.35 7.48 -4.02
N MET A 388 -13.83 6.47 -4.73
CA MET A 388 -14.18 6.55 -6.15
C MET A 388 -15.23 7.62 -6.46
N LYS A 389 -16.14 7.92 -5.53
CA LYS A 389 -17.12 9.00 -5.68
C LYS A 389 -16.45 10.36 -5.87
N TYR A 390 -15.41 10.64 -5.08
CA TYR A 390 -14.64 11.88 -5.16
C TYR A 390 -13.68 11.87 -6.35
N LEU A 391 -13.05 10.73 -6.60
CA LEU A 391 -12.09 10.53 -7.69
C LEU A 391 -12.74 10.78 -9.05
N ILE A 392 -13.89 10.15 -9.32
CA ILE A 392 -14.64 10.36 -10.55
C ILE A 392 -15.08 11.83 -10.68
N HIS A 393 -15.53 12.47 -9.61
CA HIS A 393 -15.98 13.86 -9.65
C HIS A 393 -14.84 14.85 -9.97
N LEU A 394 -13.67 14.68 -9.37
CA LEU A 394 -12.53 15.60 -9.56
C LEU A 394 -11.91 15.51 -10.96
N PHE A 395 -11.82 14.29 -11.48
CA PHE A 395 -11.14 14.05 -12.76
C PHE A 395 -12.11 14.06 -13.97
N ASN A 396 -13.43 14.21 -13.71
CA ASN A 396 -14.41 14.55 -14.74
C ASN A 396 -14.36 16.04 -15.06
#